data_047c17325c4a0e94adf2207016c4ca86
#
_entry.id   047c17325c4a0e94adf2207016c4ca86
#
_cell.length_a   1.000
_cell.length_b   1.000
_cell.length_c   1.000
_cell.angle_alpha   90.00
_cell.angle_beta   90.00
_cell.angle_gamma   90.00
#
_symmetry.space_group_name_H-M   'P 1'
#
loop_
_entity.id
_entity.type
_entity.pdbx_description
1 polymer ?
#
loop_
_entity_poly.entity_id
_entity_poly.type
_entity_poly.pdbx_seq_one_letter_code
_entity_poly.pdbx_strand_id
1 'polypeptide(L)'
;AALVALFDESKSIYERVDEFLTEFERIHETNKKAGIHKERDHNMQSERAISVYLGFYHPNKHYLYKYTMWNEFASQIGFDREPLSRFPSSLYGYYQYCDQIRDVLLADKGLVAMLERDRPYDNSNGHLLTQDFIYCIAYHFLGLDKKPRYYEGVKE
;
A
#
# COMPACT_ATOMS: atom_id res chain seq x y z
N ALA A 1 6.47 -11.18 -19.31
CA ALA A 1 6.22 -12.38 -18.47
C ALA A 1 5.94 -11.96 -17.02
N ALA A 2 6.85 -11.31 -16.29
CA ALA A 2 6.71 -11.04 -14.84
C ALA A 2 5.44 -10.24 -14.46
N LEU A 3 5.12 -9.13 -15.14
CA LEU A 3 3.89 -8.36 -14.87
C LEU A 3 2.62 -9.18 -15.14
N VAL A 4 2.63 -10.06 -16.15
CA VAL A 4 1.49 -10.95 -16.42
C VAL A 4 1.25 -11.90 -15.24
N ALA A 5 2.34 -12.46 -14.69
CA ALA A 5 2.24 -13.32 -13.51
C ALA A 5 1.76 -12.54 -12.27
N LEU A 6 2.19 -11.28 -12.11
CA LEU A 6 1.73 -10.42 -11.03
C LEU A 6 0.22 -10.13 -11.08
N PHE A 7 -0.34 -10.05 -12.28
CA PHE A 7 -1.77 -9.78 -12.51
C PHE A 7 -2.64 -11.03 -12.65
N ASP A 8 -2.07 -12.22 -12.50
CA ASP A 8 -2.81 -13.48 -12.56
C ASP A 8 -3.58 -13.75 -11.26
N GLU A 9 -4.84 -13.34 -11.24
CA GLU A 9 -5.70 -13.47 -10.07
C GLU A 9 -6.13 -14.92 -9.74
N SER A 10 -5.75 -15.89 -10.54
CA SER A 10 -5.94 -17.32 -10.20
C SER A 10 -5.02 -17.78 -9.07
N LYS A 11 -3.97 -17.02 -8.76
CA LYS A 11 -3.01 -17.25 -7.70
C LYS A 11 -3.22 -16.32 -6.52
N SER A 12 -2.79 -16.73 -5.34
CA SER A 12 -2.76 -15.85 -4.16
C SER A 12 -1.83 -14.65 -4.41
N ILE A 13 -2.09 -13.53 -3.73
CA ILE A 13 -1.22 -12.35 -3.82
C ILE A 13 0.21 -12.67 -3.39
N TYR A 14 0.38 -13.56 -2.41
CA TYR A 14 1.69 -14.00 -1.94
C TYR A 14 2.49 -14.69 -3.05
N GLU A 15 1.89 -15.66 -3.74
CA GLU A 15 2.52 -16.38 -4.86
C GLU A 15 2.87 -15.44 -6.01
N ARG A 16 1.95 -14.54 -6.37
CA ARG A 16 2.16 -13.58 -7.45
C ARG A 16 3.32 -12.63 -7.18
N VAL A 17 3.41 -12.14 -5.95
CA VAL A 17 4.48 -11.21 -5.52
C VAL A 17 5.82 -11.94 -5.48
N ASP A 18 5.86 -13.17 -4.95
CA ASP A 18 7.08 -13.97 -4.88
C ASP A 18 7.62 -14.32 -6.28
N GLU A 19 6.75 -14.79 -7.17
CA GLU A 19 7.11 -15.08 -8.56
C GLU A 19 7.62 -13.84 -9.31
N PHE A 20 6.95 -12.70 -9.12
CA PHE A 20 7.34 -11.43 -9.73
C PHE A 20 8.75 -11.02 -9.31
N LEU A 21 9.04 -11.08 -8.03
CA LEU A 21 10.35 -10.69 -7.51
C LEU A 21 11.45 -11.64 -7.92
N THR A 22 11.19 -12.93 -7.85
CA THR A 22 12.13 -13.97 -8.28
C THR A 22 12.52 -13.76 -9.74
N GLU A 23 11.54 -13.47 -10.61
CA GLU A 23 11.81 -13.23 -12.02
C GLU A 23 12.56 -11.90 -12.24
N PHE A 24 12.23 -10.83 -11.51
CA PHE A 24 12.96 -9.57 -11.61
C PHE A 24 14.40 -9.69 -11.10
N GLU A 25 14.64 -10.43 -10.03
CA GLU A 25 16.00 -10.69 -9.54
C GLU A 25 16.80 -11.49 -10.58
N ARG A 26 16.19 -12.50 -11.19
CA ARG A 26 16.83 -13.26 -12.27
C ARG A 26 17.21 -12.37 -13.47
N ILE A 27 16.32 -11.45 -13.86
CA ILE A 27 16.60 -10.48 -14.94
C ILE A 27 17.73 -9.53 -14.54
N HIS A 28 17.69 -9.03 -13.30
CA HIS A 28 18.69 -8.11 -12.77
C HIS A 28 20.08 -8.73 -12.77
N GLU A 29 20.23 -9.96 -12.28
CA GLU A 29 21.47 -10.69 -12.28
C GLU A 29 21.97 -11.04 -13.72
N THR A 30 21.05 -11.32 -14.63
CA THR A 30 21.39 -11.51 -16.04
C THR A 30 21.96 -10.23 -16.65
N ASN A 31 21.36 -9.09 -16.35
CA ASN A 31 21.82 -7.77 -16.84
C ASN A 31 23.17 -7.35 -16.23
N LYS A 32 23.43 -7.70 -14.97
CA LYS A 32 24.77 -7.51 -14.36
C LYS A 32 25.82 -8.33 -15.10
N LYS A 33 25.58 -9.62 -15.33
CA LYS A 33 26.50 -10.51 -16.06
C LYS A 33 26.74 -10.05 -17.51
N ALA A 34 25.77 -9.41 -18.13
CA ALA A 34 25.88 -8.83 -19.46
C ALA A 34 26.53 -7.43 -19.46
N GLY A 35 26.90 -6.88 -18.33
CA GLY A 35 27.50 -5.55 -18.17
C GLY A 35 26.52 -4.39 -18.44
N ILE A 36 25.23 -4.67 -18.49
CA ILE A 36 24.16 -3.66 -18.65
C ILE A 36 23.94 -2.92 -17.32
N HIS A 37 23.93 -3.65 -16.22
CA HIS A 37 23.92 -3.14 -14.85
C HIS A 37 25.29 -3.25 -14.20
N LYS A 38 25.62 -2.28 -13.34
CA LYS A 38 26.82 -2.35 -12.51
C LYS A 38 26.57 -3.23 -11.29
N GLU A 39 27.63 -3.78 -10.69
CA GLU A 39 27.53 -4.60 -9.49
C GLU A 39 26.82 -3.88 -8.32
N ARG A 40 26.98 -2.56 -8.21
CA ARG A 40 26.36 -1.74 -7.17
C ARG A 40 24.90 -1.37 -7.45
N ASP A 41 24.39 -1.66 -8.65
CA ASP A 41 23.02 -1.34 -9.00
C ASP A 41 22.08 -2.32 -8.26
N HIS A 42 21.00 -1.81 -7.73
CA HIS A 42 20.00 -2.58 -7.01
C HIS A 42 18.76 -2.79 -7.86
N ASN A 43 18.11 -3.93 -7.66
CA ASN A 43 16.78 -4.16 -8.17
C ASN A 43 15.80 -3.20 -7.47
N MET A 44 15.19 -2.29 -8.23
CA MET A 44 14.29 -1.26 -7.71
C MET A 44 12.86 -1.76 -7.51
N GLN A 45 12.60 -3.04 -7.75
CA GLN A 45 11.29 -3.65 -7.51
C GLN A 45 11.14 -3.94 -6.02
N SER A 46 10.24 -3.21 -5.39
CA SER A 46 9.95 -3.31 -3.96
C SER A 46 8.46 -3.52 -3.74
N GLU A 47 8.05 -3.87 -2.54
CA GLU A 47 6.64 -3.95 -2.14
C GLU A 47 5.85 -2.70 -2.50
N ARG A 48 6.47 -1.52 -2.36
CA ARG A 48 5.87 -0.26 -2.75
C ARG A 48 5.62 -0.21 -4.26
N ALA A 49 6.58 -0.59 -5.09
CA ALA A 49 6.43 -0.62 -6.53
C ALA A 49 5.33 -1.61 -6.95
N ILE A 50 5.36 -2.81 -6.37
CA ILE A 50 4.37 -3.86 -6.62
C ILE A 50 2.97 -3.41 -6.22
N SER A 51 2.81 -2.81 -5.05
CA SER A 51 1.50 -2.30 -4.59
C SER A 51 0.95 -1.22 -5.52
N VAL A 52 1.83 -0.40 -6.11
CA VAL A 52 1.44 0.60 -7.11
C VAL A 52 0.93 -0.09 -8.38
N TYR A 53 1.65 -1.09 -8.90
CA TYR A 53 1.21 -1.83 -10.09
C TYR A 53 -0.15 -2.50 -9.86
N LEU A 54 -0.32 -3.18 -8.73
CA LEU A 54 -1.57 -3.86 -8.37
C LEU A 54 -2.71 -2.86 -8.14
N GLY A 55 -2.46 -1.77 -7.40
CA GLY A 55 -3.48 -0.77 -7.10
C GLY A 55 -3.96 0.01 -8.33
N PHE A 56 -3.09 0.26 -9.31
CA PHE A 56 -3.51 0.86 -10.59
C PHE A 56 -4.23 -0.13 -11.50
N TYR A 57 -3.86 -1.40 -11.45
CA TYR A 57 -4.50 -2.43 -12.29
C TYR A 57 -5.90 -2.79 -11.78
N HIS A 58 -6.06 -2.97 -10.46
CA HIS A 58 -7.32 -3.29 -9.82
C HIS A 58 -7.51 -2.49 -8.52
N PRO A 59 -7.91 -1.20 -8.60
CA PRO A 59 -8.06 -0.33 -7.43
C PRO A 59 -9.15 -0.79 -6.45
N ASN A 60 -10.04 -1.69 -6.88
CA ASN A 60 -11.09 -2.29 -6.06
C ASN A 60 -10.67 -3.58 -5.35
N LYS A 61 -9.40 -3.98 -5.47
CA LYS A 61 -8.86 -5.21 -4.86
C LYS A 61 -7.51 -5.00 -4.15
N HIS A 62 -6.84 -3.90 -4.40
CA HIS A 62 -5.48 -3.69 -3.94
C HIS A 62 -5.30 -2.33 -3.28
N TYR A 63 -4.39 -2.30 -2.31
CA TYR A 63 -4.02 -1.11 -1.56
C TYR A 63 -2.62 -0.64 -1.94
N LEU A 64 -2.39 0.68 -1.87
CA LEU A 64 -1.07 1.25 -2.03
C LEU A 64 -0.28 1.13 -0.73
N TYR A 65 0.84 0.43 -0.76
CA TYR A 65 1.70 0.25 0.40
C TYR A 65 2.81 1.29 0.47
N LYS A 66 2.89 1.99 1.59
CA LYS A 66 4.00 2.87 1.94
C LYS A 66 4.38 2.64 3.39
N TYR A 67 5.52 1.98 3.61
CA TYR A 67 6.00 1.57 4.93
C TYR A 67 5.98 2.70 5.97
N THR A 68 6.49 3.89 5.60
CA THR A 68 6.53 5.04 6.53
C THR A 68 5.13 5.54 6.92
N MET A 69 4.19 5.54 5.99
CA MET A 69 2.79 5.92 6.25
C MET A 69 2.12 4.89 7.17
N TRP A 70 2.33 3.60 6.90
CA TRP A 70 1.80 2.52 7.73
C TRP A 70 2.34 2.58 9.16
N ASN A 71 3.65 2.81 9.32
CA ASN A 71 4.26 2.93 10.62
C ASN A 71 3.74 4.12 11.43
N GLU A 72 3.56 5.27 10.77
CA GLU A 72 3.01 6.44 11.43
C GLU A 72 1.56 6.20 11.86
N PHE A 73 0.72 5.65 10.97
CA PHE A 73 -0.64 5.24 11.29
C PHE A 73 -0.69 4.30 12.49
N ALA A 74 0.06 3.20 12.45
CA ALA A 74 0.10 2.23 13.53
C ALA A 74 0.51 2.84 14.87
N SER A 75 1.49 3.77 14.84
CA SER A 75 1.93 4.52 16.01
C SER A 75 0.82 5.40 16.59
N GLN A 76 0.03 6.08 15.73
CA GLN A 76 -1.03 6.98 16.17
C GLN A 76 -2.19 6.25 16.84
N ILE A 77 -2.54 5.05 16.38
CA ILE A 77 -3.63 4.26 16.94
C ILE A 77 -3.19 3.32 18.08
N GLY A 78 -1.91 3.37 18.47
CA GLY A 78 -1.38 2.48 19.52
C GLY A 78 -1.35 1.00 19.11
N PHE A 79 -1.28 0.73 17.82
CA PHE A 79 -1.22 -0.63 17.30
C PHE A 79 0.15 -1.25 17.61
N ASP A 80 0.16 -2.31 18.41
CA ASP A 80 1.38 -3.04 18.73
C ASP A 80 1.82 -3.82 17.49
N ARG A 81 2.92 -3.39 16.92
CA ARG A 81 3.44 -3.94 15.68
C ARG A 81 4.08 -5.28 15.94
N GLU A 82 3.36 -6.35 15.69
CA GLU A 82 4.07 -7.51 15.14
C GLU A 82 4.76 -7.00 13.86
N PRO A 83 6.07 -7.11 13.76
CA PRO A 83 6.74 -6.52 12.63
C PRO A 83 6.18 -7.12 11.35
N LEU A 84 5.65 -6.27 10.47
CA LEU A 84 5.52 -6.61 9.06
C LEU A 84 6.95 -6.82 8.53
N SER A 85 7.66 -7.80 9.08
CA SER A 85 9.11 -7.77 9.19
C SER A 85 9.83 -8.40 8.04
N ARG A 86 9.16 -9.05 7.11
CA ARG A 86 9.82 -9.62 5.92
C ARG A 86 8.87 -9.78 4.75
N PHE A 87 9.32 -9.27 3.65
CA PHE A 87 8.82 -9.49 2.31
C PHE A 87 8.85 -11.00 1.92
N PRO A 88 7.83 -11.53 1.21
CA PRO A 88 6.63 -10.87 0.71
C PRO A 88 5.48 -10.80 1.75
N SER A 89 5.71 -11.26 2.95
CA SER A 89 4.70 -11.35 4.01
C SER A 89 4.24 -9.98 4.54
N SER A 90 5.05 -8.94 4.41
CA SER A 90 4.69 -7.60 4.87
C SER A 90 3.58 -6.97 4.04
N LEU A 91 3.61 -7.10 2.71
CA LEU A 91 2.52 -6.62 1.86
C LEU A 91 1.23 -7.39 2.11
N TYR A 92 1.31 -8.71 2.26
CA TYR A 92 0.16 -9.54 2.59
C TYR A 92 -0.44 -9.18 3.94
N GLY A 93 0.38 -9.07 4.98
CA GLY A 93 -0.06 -8.65 6.30
C GLY A 93 -0.68 -7.25 6.30
N TYR A 94 -0.09 -6.30 5.56
CA TYR A 94 -0.66 -4.97 5.37
C TYR A 94 -2.07 -5.03 4.75
N TYR A 95 -2.26 -5.86 3.72
CA TYR A 95 -3.57 -6.01 3.09
C TYR A 95 -4.62 -6.55 4.06
N GLN A 96 -4.26 -7.54 4.88
CA GLN A 96 -5.18 -8.08 5.90
C GLN A 96 -5.63 -7.00 6.89
N TYR A 97 -4.74 -6.11 7.33
CA TYR A 97 -5.11 -4.98 8.18
C TYR A 97 -5.97 -3.95 7.46
N CYS A 98 -5.63 -3.64 6.21
CA CYS A 98 -6.44 -2.73 5.39
C CYS A 98 -7.85 -3.27 5.17
N ASP A 99 -8.02 -4.58 4.97
CA ASP A 99 -9.35 -5.21 4.85
C ASP A 99 -10.16 -5.05 6.13
N GLN A 100 -9.57 -5.28 7.30
CA GLN A 100 -10.23 -5.07 8.58
C GLN A 100 -10.66 -3.61 8.77
N ILE A 101 -9.79 -2.65 8.44
CA ILE A 101 -10.12 -1.22 8.51
C ILE A 101 -11.24 -0.90 7.54
N ARG A 102 -11.18 -1.39 6.31
CA ARG A 102 -12.22 -1.19 5.29
C ARG A 102 -13.58 -1.69 5.76
N ASP A 103 -13.62 -2.88 6.34
CA ASP A 103 -14.87 -3.48 6.80
C ASP A 103 -15.50 -2.64 7.92
N VAL A 104 -14.70 -2.09 8.83
CA VAL A 104 -15.17 -1.14 9.86
C VAL A 104 -15.69 0.15 9.25
N LEU A 105 -14.97 0.74 8.29
CA LEU A 105 -15.38 1.97 7.63
C LEU A 105 -16.67 1.80 6.84
N LEU A 106 -16.82 0.68 6.12
CA LEU A 106 -18.02 0.38 5.34
C LEU A 106 -19.24 0.00 6.20
N ALA A 107 -19.04 -0.38 7.46
CA ALA A 107 -20.13 -0.59 8.40
C ALA A 107 -20.76 0.72 8.88
N ASP A 108 -20.05 1.86 8.77
CA ASP A 108 -20.58 3.19 9.10
C ASP A 108 -21.44 3.73 7.94
N LYS A 109 -22.76 3.63 8.08
CA LYS A 109 -23.73 4.08 7.06
C LYS A 109 -23.64 5.58 6.78
N GLY A 110 -23.27 6.40 7.77
CA GLY A 110 -23.11 7.84 7.61
C GLY A 110 -21.90 8.15 6.71
N LEU A 111 -20.78 7.48 6.96
CA LEU A 111 -19.57 7.60 6.15
C LEU A 111 -19.81 7.11 4.72
N VAL A 112 -20.49 5.98 4.55
CA VAL A 112 -20.83 5.44 3.21
C VAL A 112 -21.72 6.43 2.44
N ALA A 113 -22.75 7.00 3.07
CA ALA A 113 -23.61 7.99 2.41
C ALA A 113 -22.84 9.27 2.02
N MET A 114 -21.85 9.70 2.82
CA MET A 114 -20.96 10.81 2.46
C MET A 114 -20.08 10.45 1.24
N LEU A 115 -19.51 9.25 1.24
CA LEU A 115 -18.67 8.77 0.14
C LEU A 115 -19.47 8.74 -1.19
N GLU A 116 -20.66 8.15 -1.17
CA GLU A 116 -21.54 8.06 -2.35
C GLU A 116 -21.93 9.45 -2.87
N ARG A 117 -22.19 10.41 -1.98
CA ARG A 117 -22.50 11.78 -2.35
C ARG A 117 -21.31 12.51 -2.97
N ASP A 118 -20.15 12.41 -2.33
CA ASP A 118 -18.98 13.23 -2.66
C ASP A 118 -18.09 12.58 -3.74
N ARG A 119 -18.16 11.25 -3.88
CA ARG A 119 -17.43 10.45 -4.87
C ARG A 119 -18.31 9.44 -5.58
N PRO A 120 -19.36 9.88 -6.32
CA PRO A 120 -20.36 8.98 -6.92
C PRO A 120 -19.78 8.03 -7.98
N TYR A 121 -18.55 8.26 -8.44
CA TYR A 121 -17.86 7.42 -9.43
C TYR A 121 -16.76 6.54 -8.81
N ASP A 122 -16.67 6.50 -7.48
CA ASP A 122 -15.69 5.64 -6.80
C ASP A 122 -16.12 4.17 -6.92
N ASN A 123 -15.39 3.43 -7.72
CA ASN A 123 -15.55 1.98 -7.90
C ASN A 123 -14.53 1.15 -7.13
N SER A 124 -13.82 1.78 -6.18
CA SER A 124 -12.73 1.13 -5.43
C SER A 124 -13.20 0.15 -4.35
N ASN A 125 -14.51 0.00 -4.16
CA ASN A 125 -15.08 -0.87 -3.13
C ASN A 125 -14.52 -0.57 -1.71
N GLY A 126 -14.34 0.71 -1.41
CA GLY A 126 -13.83 1.18 -0.13
C GLY A 126 -12.30 1.12 0.02
N HIS A 127 -11.55 0.61 -0.97
CA HIS A 127 -10.09 0.55 -0.89
C HIS A 127 -9.47 1.95 -0.87
N LEU A 128 -9.93 2.88 -1.71
CA LEU A 128 -9.47 4.27 -1.67
C LEU A 128 -9.88 4.97 -0.38
N LEU A 129 -11.09 4.75 0.12
CA LEU A 129 -11.54 5.26 1.42
C LEU A 129 -10.61 4.80 2.54
N THR A 130 -10.25 3.52 2.56
CA THR A 130 -9.31 2.96 3.54
C THR A 130 -7.93 3.62 3.43
N GLN A 131 -7.43 3.84 2.22
CA GLN A 131 -6.16 4.52 2.00
C GLN A 131 -6.19 5.98 2.48
N ASP A 132 -7.26 6.71 2.18
CA ASP A 132 -7.46 8.08 2.65
C ASP A 132 -7.54 8.14 4.17
N PHE A 133 -8.24 7.20 4.79
CA PHE A 133 -8.33 7.10 6.26
C PHE A 133 -6.96 6.88 6.89
N ILE A 134 -6.20 5.90 6.41
CA ILE A 134 -4.84 5.63 6.87
C ILE A 134 -3.95 6.87 6.69
N TYR A 135 -4.04 7.54 5.53
CA TYR A 135 -3.29 8.75 5.24
C TYR A 135 -3.65 9.88 6.19
N CYS A 136 -4.94 10.12 6.42
CA CYS A 136 -5.42 11.17 7.32
C CYS A 136 -4.95 10.93 8.76
N ILE A 137 -5.05 9.71 9.26
CA ILE A 137 -4.56 9.38 10.61
C ILE A 137 -3.04 9.53 10.69
N ALA A 138 -2.30 9.03 9.68
CA ALA A 138 -0.84 9.08 9.70
C ALA A 138 -0.27 10.51 9.68
N TYR A 139 -0.91 11.42 8.94
CA TYR A 139 -0.31 12.74 8.67
C TYR A 139 -1.11 13.92 9.19
N HIS A 140 -2.40 13.77 9.44
CA HIS A 140 -3.29 14.86 9.87
C HIS A 140 -3.88 14.63 11.26
N PHE A 141 -3.96 13.36 11.71
CA PHE A 141 -4.41 13.05 13.07
C PHE A 141 -3.24 13.23 14.06
N LEU A 142 -3.23 14.35 14.68
CA LEU A 142 -2.19 14.71 15.66
C LEU A 142 -2.80 14.72 17.04
N GLY A 143 -3.31 13.65 17.59
CA GLY A 143 -3.84 13.65 18.94
C GLY A 143 -4.37 15.02 19.43
N LEU A 144 -5.26 15.12 20.34
CA LEU A 144 -5.92 16.36 20.73
C LEU A 144 -4.98 17.53 21.13
N ASP A 145 -3.68 17.27 21.30
CA ASP A 145 -2.71 18.23 21.83
C ASP A 145 -1.62 18.69 20.83
N LYS A 146 -1.63 18.23 19.58
CA LYS A 146 -0.58 18.58 18.60
C LYS A 146 -1.15 19.26 17.37
N LYS A 147 -0.57 20.41 17.00
CA LYS A 147 -0.93 21.12 15.76
C LYS A 147 -0.49 20.34 14.52
N PRO A 148 -1.29 20.31 13.44
CA PRO A 148 -0.94 19.67 12.17
C PRO A 148 0.38 20.21 11.62
N ARG A 149 1.34 19.35 11.34
CA ARG A 149 2.64 19.72 10.73
C ARG A 149 2.50 20.43 9.38
N TYR A 150 1.34 20.34 8.74
CA TYR A 150 1.09 20.90 7.42
C TYR A 150 0.80 22.39 7.39
N TYR A 151 0.53 23.01 8.55
CA TYR A 151 0.17 24.44 8.63
C TYR A 151 1.32 25.37 9.01
N GLU A 152 2.52 24.85 9.25
CA GLU A 152 3.67 25.69 9.59
C GLU A 152 4.32 26.39 8.39
N GLY A 153 3.85 26.17 7.17
CA GLY A 153 4.42 26.72 5.94
C GLY A 153 3.52 27.66 5.12
N VAL A 154 2.25 27.81 5.47
CA VAL A 154 1.37 28.80 4.82
C VAL A 154 1.43 30.08 5.62
N LYS A 155 2.38 30.95 5.31
CA LYS A 155 2.34 32.38 5.70
C LYS A 155 1.22 33.03 4.90
N GLU A 156 0.26 33.63 5.62
CA GLU A 156 -0.71 34.56 5.06
C GLU A 156 -0.02 35.71 4.29
#